data_4d835cfd37958611bab67cacc6bd4cc5
#
_entry.id   4d835cfd37958611bab67cacc6bd4cc5
#
_cell.length_a   1.000
_cell.length_b   1.000
_cell.length_c   1.000
_cell.angle_alpha   90.00
_cell.angle_beta   90.00
_cell.angle_gamma   90.00
#
_symmetry.space_group_name_H-M   'P 1'
#
loop_
_entity.id
_entity.type
_entity.pdbx_description
1 polymer ?
#
loop_
_entity_poly.entity_id
_entity_poly.type
_entity_poly.pdbx_seq_one_letter_code
_entity_poly.pdbx_strand_id
1 'polypeptide(L)'
;MTTAKAGEFRRLHQSGCFVIPNPWDAGSARLLARLGFKALATTSSGLAWSLGKTDNHATLEETLERLRTIAASVPVPVNADFEGGFAVDPARVAENVTAATATGIAGLSIEDSTGNTADPLFDIGLAVERITAARQAIDRSGTGVLLTGRSEGFIVGRPDLTETIRRLTAYAEAGAECLYAPGLRARGDIAAVVRAVAPKPVNV
;
A
#
# COMPACT_ATOMS: atom_id res chain seq x y z
N MET A 1 6.07 19.38 6.10
CA MET A 1 4.66 19.86 5.93
C MET A 1 3.92 18.86 5.06
N THR A 2 2.73 18.42 5.51
CA THR A 2 1.86 17.51 4.72
C THR A 2 1.63 18.09 3.32
N THR A 3 1.86 17.29 2.29
CA THR A 3 1.62 17.72 0.90
C THR A 3 0.12 17.87 0.63
N ALA A 4 -0.25 18.74 -0.31
CA ALA A 4 -1.66 18.94 -0.66
C ALA A 4 -2.33 17.61 -1.12
N LYS A 5 -1.62 16.79 -1.90
CA LYS A 5 -2.13 15.48 -2.35
C LYS A 5 -2.30 14.50 -1.19
N ALA A 6 -1.37 14.46 -0.23
CA ALA A 6 -1.51 13.61 0.95
C ALA A 6 -2.69 14.04 1.83
N GLY A 7 -2.90 15.36 2.00
CA GLY A 7 -4.06 15.90 2.70
C GLY A 7 -5.39 15.52 2.02
N GLU A 8 -5.45 15.63 0.69
CA GLU A 8 -6.64 15.23 -0.08
C GLU A 8 -6.89 13.71 0.02
N PHE A 9 -5.83 12.89 -0.07
CA PHE A 9 -5.96 11.44 0.06
C PHE A 9 -6.52 11.03 1.43
N ARG A 10 -6.05 11.65 2.51
CA ARG A 10 -6.60 11.46 3.86
C ARG A 10 -8.08 11.86 3.93
N ARG A 11 -8.44 12.97 3.31
CA ARG A 11 -9.84 13.44 3.29
C ARG A 11 -10.77 12.43 2.60
N LEU A 12 -10.32 11.81 1.52
CA LEU A 12 -11.09 10.76 0.83
C LEU A 12 -11.33 9.51 1.69
N HIS A 13 -10.45 9.24 2.68
CA HIS A 13 -10.58 8.10 3.59
C HIS A 13 -11.42 8.40 4.84
N GLN A 14 -11.87 9.65 5.05
CA GLN A 14 -12.63 10.01 6.26
C GLN A 14 -14.07 9.52 6.25
N SER A 15 -14.68 9.39 5.06
CA SER A 15 -16.08 8.97 4.97
C SER A 15 -16.44 8.47 3.58
N GLY A 16 -17.46 7.62 3.51
CA GLY A 16 -17.96 7.06 2.25
C GLY A 16 -17.08 5.96 1.69
N CYS A 17 -17.20 5.76 0.38
CA CYS A 17 -16.42 4.80 -0.38
C CYS A 17 -16.02 5.46 -1.71
N PHE A 18 -14.81 5.18 -2.18
CA PHE A 18 -14.32 5.66 -3.47
C PHE A 18 -13.50 4.58 -4.17
N VAL A 19 -13.43 4.67 -5.50
CA VAL A 19 -12.68 3.71 -6.33
C VAL A 19 -11.28 4.26 -6.57
N ILE A 20 -10.27 3.40 -6.41
CA ILE A 20 -8.86 3.70 -6.66
C ILE A 20 -8.35 2.76 -7.76
N PRO A 21 -8.45 3.12 -9.06
CA PRO A 21 -7.97 2.26 -10.15
C PRO A 21 -6.45 2.24 -10.22
N ASN A 22 -5.90 1.20 -10.88
CA ASN A 22 -4.49 0.86 -10.85
C ASN A 22 -3.78 1.21 -12.18
N PRO A 23 -3.18 2.41 -12.33
CA PRO A 23 -2.28 2.71 -13.43
C PRO A 23 -0.91 2.06 -13.24
N TRP A 24 -0.29 1.65 -14.34
CA TRP A 24 1.08 1.11 -14.37
C TRP A 24 2.09 2.06 -15.04
N ASP A 25 1.62 3.16 -15.65
CA ASP A 25 2.44 4.21 -16.27
C ASP A 25 1.74 5.58 -16.26
N ALA A 26 2.44 6.60 -16.74
CA ALA A 26 1.90 7.97 -16.81
C ALA A 26 0.73 8.09 -17.80
N GLY A 27 0.70 7.29 -18.86
CA GLY A 27 -0.37 7.30 -19.87
C GLY A 27 -1.68 6.81 -19.28
N SER A 28 -1.66 5.63 -18.66
CA SER A 28 -2.81 5.04 -17.96
C SER A 28 -3.26 5.94 -16.79
N ALA A 29 -2.32 6.51 -16.03
CA ALA A 29 -2.63 7.43 -14.94
C ALA A 29 -3.39 8.69 -15.42
N ARG A 30 -2.92 9.31 -16.48
CA ARG A 30 -3.60 10.50 -17.09
C ARG A 30 -4.99 10.16 -17.61
N LEU A 31 -5.15 8.99 -18.23
CA LEU A 31 -6.46 8.53 -18.71
C LEU A 31 -7.43 8.37 -17.54
N LEU A 32 -7.04 7.65 -16.49
CA LEU A 32 -7.86 7.42 -15.30
C LEU A 32 -8.22 8.73 -14.58
N ALA A 33 -7.27 9.65 -14.44
CA ALA A 33 -7.53 10.97 -13.86
C ALA A 33 -8.54 11.79 -14.69
N ARG A 34 -8.46 11.72 -16.03
CA ARG A 34 -9.44 12.39 -16.94
C ARG A 34 -10.83 11.75 -16.87
N LEU A 35 -10.93 10.46 -16.57
CA LEU A 35 -12.22 9.79 -16.34
C LEU A 35 -12.87 10.19 -15.01
N GLY A 36 -12.21 11.02 -14.20
CA GLY A 36 -12.77 11.61 -12.98
C GLY A 36 -12.50 10.83 -11.70
N PHE A 37 -11.64 9.81 -11.73
CA PHE A 37 -11.22 9.13 -10.51
C PHE A 37 -10.49 10.10 -9.57
N LYS A 38 -10.84 10.05 -8.27
CA LYS A 38 -10.38 11.01 -7.27
C LYS A 38 -9.00 10.70 -6.71
N ALA A 39 -8.57 9.45 -6.82
CA ALA A 39 -7.24 8.98 -6.45
C ALA A 39 -6.90 7.76 -7.31
N LEU A 40 -5.61 7.43 -7.38
CA LEU A 40 -5.07 6.28 -8.10
C LEU A 40 -4.20 5.45 -7.15
N ALA A 41 -4.08 4.14 -7.40
CA ALA A 41 -3.08 3.31 -6.73
C ALA A 41 -2.24 2.60 -7.78
N THR A 42 -0.91 2.65 -7.68
CA THR A 42 -0.06 1.92 -8.63
C THR A 42 -0.23 0.40 -8.48
N THR A 43 0.38 -0.36 -9.34
CA THR A 43 0.37 -1.82 -9.32
C THR A 43 1.78 -2.33 -9.59
N SER A 44 2.33 -3.10 -8.64
CA SER A 44 3.65 -3.72 -8.75
C SER A 44 3.71 -4.71 -9.91
N SER A 45 2.70 -5.58 -10.03
CA SER A 45 2.60 -6.54 -11.12
C SER A 45 2.48 -5.87 -12.49
N GLY A 46 1.64 -4.82 -12.61
CA GLY A 46 1.51 -4.05 -13.84
C GLY A 46 2.80 -3.33 -14.24
N LEU A 47 3.55 -2.81 -13.25
CA LEU A 47 4.89 -2.26 -13.47
C LEU A 47 5.83 -3.35 -14.00
N ALA A 48 5.95 -4.48 -13.31
CA ALA A 48 6.83 -5.58 -13.71
C ALA A 48 6.52 -6.04 -15.14
N TRP A 49 5.27 -6.28 -15.47
CA TRP A 49 4.85 -6.69 -16.81
C TRP A 49 5.17 -5.63 -17.88
N SER A 50 5.01 -4.34 -17.56
CA SER A 50 5.38 -3.26 -18.48
C SER A 50 6.90 -3.20 -18.79
N LEU A 51 7.71 -3.81 -17.91
CA LEU A 51 9.16 -3.96 -18.05
C LEU A 51 9.57 -5.33 -18.65
N GLY A 52 8.60 -6.19 -19.01
CA GLY A 52 8.86 -7.55 -19.47
C GLY A 52 9.35 -8.49 -18.37
N LYS A 53 9.03 -8.20 -17.10
CA LYS A 53 9.40 -8.98 -15.93
C LYS A 53 8.19 -9.72 -15.36
N THR A 54 8.43 -10.77 -14.59
CA THR A 54 7.39 -11.39 -13.75
C THR A 54 7.13 -10.53 -12.51
N ASP A 55 5.98 -10.73 -11.88
CA ASP A 55 5.60 -10.05 -10.64
C ASP A 55 6.68 -10.24 -9.55
N ASN A 56 6.83 -9.27 -8.67
CA ASN A 56 7.87 -9.21 -7.63
C ASN A 56 9.33 -9.18 -8.15
N HIS A 57 9.56 -8.84 -9.42
CA HIS A 57 10.91 -8.73 -10.02
C HIS A 57 11.25 -7.31 -10.50
N ALA A 58 10.40 -6.32 -10.25
CA ALA A 58 10.81 -4.94 -10.39
C ALA A 58 11.78 -4.55 -9.27
N THR A 59 12.80 -3.77 -9.59
CA THR A 59 13.74 -3.28 -8.56
C THR A 59 13.16 -2.07 -7.82
N LEU A 60 13.71 -1.77 -6.64
CA LEU A 60 13.38 -0.55 -5.90
C LEU A 60 13.56 0.70 -6.77
N GLU A 61 14.65 0.78 -7.52
CA GLU A 61 14.96 1.93 -8.38
C GLU A 61 13.94 2.11 -9.50
N GLU A 62 13.58 1.03 -10.19
CA GLU A 62 12.52 1.02 -11.22
C GLU A 62 11.17 1.45 -10.65
N THR A 63 10.85 0.98 -9.44
CA THR A 63 9.61 1.34 -8.74
C THR A 63 9.62 2.82 -8.36
N LEU A 64 10.69 3.33 -7.75
CA LEU A 64 10.81 4.74 -7.36
C LEU A 64 10.72 5.68 -8.57
N GLU A 65 11.36 5.32 -9.69
CA GLU A 65 11.27 6.10 -10.92
C GLU A 65 9.85 6.11 -11.49
N ARG A 66 9.18 4.95 -11.49
CA ARG A 66 7.78 4.85 -11.92
C ARG A 66 6.85 5.69 -11.04
N LEU A 67 7.03 5.63 -9.72
CA LEU A 67 6.24 6.42 -8.77
C LEU A 67 6.39 7.92 -9.03
N ARG A 68 7.62 8.42 -9.22
CA ARG A 68 7.87 9.84 -9.59
C ARG A 68 7.13 10.23 -10.86
N THR A 69 7.27 9.41 -11.90
CA THR A 69 6.67 9.65 -13.20
C THR A 69 5.15 9.70 -13.12
N ILE A 70 4.52 8.73 -12.44
CA ILE A 70 3.07 8.70 -12.26
C ILE A 70 2.60 9.87 -11.40
N ALA A 71 3.21 10.09 -10.22
CA ALA A 71 2.79 11.14 -9.29
C ALA A 71 2.91 12.55 -9.88
N ALA A 72 3.93 12.78 -10.71
CA ALA A 72 4.11 14.05 -11.43
C ALA A 72 3.13 14.23 -12.60
N SER A 73 2.59 13.14 -13.17
CA SER A 73 1.77 13.18 -14.39
C SER A 73 0.31 13.55 -14.15
N VAL A 74 -0.18 13.50 -12.90
CA VAL A 74 -1.59 13.69 -12.54
C VAL A 74 -1.77 14.65 -11.38
N PRO A 75 -2.88 15.41 -11.32
CA PRO A 75 -3.18 16.28 -10.18
C PRO A 75 -3.74 15.54 -8.97
N VAL A 76 -4.29 14.34 -9.16
CA VAL A 76 -4.93 13.54 -8.11
C VAL A 76 -3.90 12.81 -7.22
N PRO A 77 -4.25 12.44 -5.98
CA PRO A 77 -3.42 11.62 -5.11
C PRO A 77 -3.08 10.26 -5.73
N VAL A 78 -1.86 9.79 -5.49
CA VAL A 78 -1.38 8.46 -5.91
C VAL A 78 -0.94 7.69 -4.69
N ASN A 79 -1.52 6.51 -4.47
CA ASN A 79 -1.03 5.52 -3.52
C ASN A 79 -0.04 4.59 -4.22
N ALA A 80 1.09 4.33 -3.60
CA ALA A 80 2.06 3.37 -4.10
C ALA A 80 1.74 1.95 -3.63
N ASP A 81 1.62 1.00 -4.55
CA ASP A 81 1.83 -0.41 -4.27
C ASP A 81 3.34 -0.61 -4.11
N PHE A 82 3.79 -0.70 -2.85
CA PHE A 82 5.21 -0.69 -2.50
C PHE A 82 5.71 -2.06 -2.04
N GLU A 83 4.97 -3.11 -2.41
CA GLU A 83 5.28 -4.51 -2.06
C GLU A 83 5.59 -4.66 -0.56
N GLY A 84 6.55 -5.51 -0.20
CA GLY A 84 7.05 -5.60 1.16
C GLY A 84 8.08 -4.52 1.54
N GLY A 85 8.14 -3.38 0.85
CA GLY A 85 9.14 -2.33 1.12
C GLY A 85 10.54 -2.66 0.63
N PHE A 86 10.68 -3.64 -0.25
CA PHE A 86 11.94 -4.06 -0.90
C PHE A 86 13.05 -4.48 0.07
N ALA A 87 12.69 -4.92 1.28
CA ALA A 87 13.63 -5.41 2.28
C ALA A 87 12.94 -6.28 3.33
N VAL A 88 13.69 -7.17 3.96
CA VAL A 88 13.23 -7.94 5.13
C VAL A 88 13.43 -7.13 6.41
N ASP A 89 14.62 -6.54 6.57
CA ASP A 89 15.02 -5.75 7.73
C ASP A 89 14.18 -4.47 7.87
N PRO A 90 13.54 -4.22 9.03
CA PRO A 90 12.75 -3.02 9.29
C PRO A 90 13.50 -1.70 9.06
N ALA A 91 14.79 -1.62 9.39
CA ALA A 91 15.59 -0.41 9.18
C ALA A 91 15.75 -0.11 7.68
N ARG A 92 15.95 -1.13 6.86
CA ARG A 92 16.02 -0.98 5.40
C ARG A 92 14.66 -0.65 4.80
N VAL A 93 13.56 -1.20 5.32
CA VAL A 93 12.20 -0.79 4.95
C VAL A 93 12.02 0.71 5.21
N ALA A 94 12.46 1.22 6.37
CA ALA A 94 12.37 2.65 6.69
C ALA A 94 13.15 3.53 5.71
N GLU A 95 14.37 3.12 5.31
CA GLU A 95 15.17 3.83 4.30
C GLU A 95 14.45 3.88 2.95
N ASN A 96 13.94 2.74 2.49
CA ASN A 96 13.23 2.62 1.22
C ASN A 96 11.91 3.43 1.22
N VAL A 97 11.16 3.40 2.34
CA VAL A 97 9.96 4.23 2.53
C VAL A 97 10.30 5.72 2.50
N THR A 98 11.41 6.12 3.13
CA THR A 98 11.89 7.51 3.05
C THR A 98 12.12 7.93 1.60
N ALA A 99 12.77 7.09 0.79
CA ALA A 99 12.97 7.35 -0.64
C ALA A 99 11.63 7.41 -1.41
N ALA A 100 10.66 6.54 -1.07
CA ALA A 100 9.33 6.54 -1.68
C ALA A 100 8.57 7.83 -1.36
N THR A 101 8.62 8.35 -0.12
CA THR A 101 7.93 9.60 0.24
C THR A 101 8.44 10.81 -0.56
N ALA A 102 9.68 10.78 -1.03
CA ALA A 102 10.26 11.84 -1.86
C ALA A 102 9.77 11.82 -3.33
N THR A 103 9.02 10.79 -3.75
CA THR A 103 8.53 10.67 -5.14
C THR A 103 7.27 11.49 -5.43
N GLY A 104 6.64 12.07 -4.40
CA GLY A 104 5.41 12.87 -4.55
C GLY A 104 4.12 12.05 -4.43
N ILE A 105 4.20 10.82 -3.96
CA ILE A 105 3.04 9.97 -3.64
C ILE A 105 2.25 10.54 -2.44
N ALA A 106 0.99 10.15 -2.33
CA ALA A 106 0.08 10.55 -1.25
C ALA A 106 -0.19 9.44 -0.24
N GLY A 107 0.05 8.20 -0.61
CA GLY A 107 -0.04 7.01 0.23
C GLY A 107 0.91 5.93 -0.26
N LEU A 108 1.16 4.93 0.58
CA LEU A 108 1.82 3.68 0.19
C LEU A 108 1.30 2.51 1.00
N SER A 109 1.35 1.30 0.43
CA SER A 109 1.08 0.05 1.12
C SER A 109 2.36 -0.71 1.41
N ILE A 110 2.41 -1.37 2.58
CA ILE A 110 3.43 -2.36 2.93
C ILE A 110 2.71 -3.67 3.23
N GLU A 111 3.11 -4.73 2.54
CA GLU A 111 2.54 -6.06 2.69
C GLU A 111 3.44 -7.00 3.50
N ASP A 112 2.83 -8.09 3.96
CA ASP A 112 3.48 -9.13 4.76
C ASP A 112 3.94 -10.36 3.96
N SER A 113 3.86 -10.31 2.63
CA SER A 113 4.39 -11.36 1.76
C SER A 113 5.91 -11.42 1.79
N THR A 114 6.47 -12.63 1.88
CA THR A 114 7.91 -12.88 1.79
C THR A 114 8.40 -13.04 0.34
N GLY A 115 7.48 -13.29 -0.61
CA GLY A 115 7.81 -13.75 -1.95
C GLY A 115 8.25 -15.24 -2.02
N ASN A 116 8.40 -15.93 -0.90
CA ASN A 116 8.78 -17.35 -0.84
C ASN A 116 7.52 -18.22 -0.69
N THR A 117 7.23 -19.06 -1.65
CA THR A 117 6.04 -19.93 -1.63
C THR A 117 6.04 -20.98 -0.51
N ALA A 118 7.21 -21.37 -0.01
CA ALA A 118 7.32 -22.33 1.09
C ALA A 118 6.99 -21.69 2.46
N ASP A 119 7.36 -20.41 2.63
CA ASP A 119 7.05 -19.61 3.81
C ASP A 119 6.54 -18.22 3.37
N PRO A 120 5.26 -18.15 2.94
CA PRO A 120 4.79 -17.03 2.14
C PRO A 120 4.51 -15.75 2.93
N LEU A 121 4.40 -15.82 4.26
CA LEU A 121 4.11 -14.65 5.11
C LEU A 121 5.19 -14.46 6.16
N PHE A 122 5.62 -13.24 6.38
CA PHE A 122 6.47 -12.91 7.51
C PHE A 122 5.78 -13.30 8.84
N ASP A 123 6.59 -13.70 9.82
CA ASP A 123 6.12 -13.76 11.20
C ASP A 123 5.47 -12.43 11.58
N ILE A 124 4.37 -12.52 12.36
CA ILE A 124 3.58 -11.31 12.65
C ILE A 124 4.38 -10.28 13.43
N GLY A 125 5.29 -10.70 14.32
CA GLY A 125 6.17 -9.78 15.05
C GLY A 125 7.03 -8.97 14.10
N LEU A 126 7.71 -9.65 13.16
CA LEU A 126 8.52 -8.98 12.15
C LEU A 126 7.68 -8.11 11.22
N ALA A 127 6.48 -8.58 10.80
CA ALA A 127 5.59 -7.77 9.98
C ALA A 127 5.17 -6.47 10.70
N VAL A 128 4.86 -6.53 11.99
CA VAL A 128 4.55 -5.37 12.84
C VAL A 128 5.73 -4.42 12.96
N GLU A 129 6.94 -4.92 13.18
CA GLU A 129 8.16 -4.10 13.22
C GLU A 129 8.38 -3.34 11.89
N ARG A 130 8.11 -3.98 10.76
CA ARG A 130 8.23 -3.39 9.42
C ARG A 130 7.20 -2.29 9.19
N ILE A 131 5.94 -2.48 9.61
CA ILE A 131 4.90 -1.44 9.57
C ILE A 131 5.28 -0.26 10.49
N THR A 132 5.76 -0.55 11.71
CA THR A 132 6.22 0.47 12.65
C THR A 132 7.36 1.30 12.06
N ALA A 133 8.35 0.65 11.45
CA ALA A 133 9.49 1.31 10.82
C ALA A 133 9.06 2.20 9.64
N ALA A 134 8.13 1.71 8.80
CA ALA A 134 7.52 2.48 7.71
C ALA A 134 6.79 3.71 8.25
N ARG A 135 5.97 3.57 9.31
CA ARG A 135 5.27 4.69 9.94
C ARG A 135 6.24 5.76 10.45
N GLN A 136 7.26 5.35 11.18
CA GLN A 136 8.28 6.27 11.70
C GLN A 136 9.03 7.00 10.58
N ALA A 137 9.33 6.32 9.46
CA ALA A 137 9.97 6.94 8.31
C ALA A 137 9.07 8.03 7.67
N ILE A 138 7.79 7.73 7.51
CA ILE A 138 6.81 8.70 7.00
C ILE A 138 6.69 9.91 7.95
N ASP A 139 6.63 9.68 9.25
CA ASP A 139 6.53 10.76 10.25
C ASP A 139 7.76 11.68 10.20
N ARG A 140 8.96 11.10 10.14
CA ARG A 140 10.21 11.87 10.00
C ARG A 140 10.27 12.66 8.69
N SER A 141 9.68 12.15 7.61
CA SER A 141 9.65 12.87 6.32
C SER A 141 8.80 14.13 6.35
N GLY A 142 7.82 14.21 7.24
CA GLY A 142 6.86 15.31 7.33
C GLY A 142 5.92 15.46 6.13
N THR A 143 5.91 14.50 5.18
CA THR A 143 5.12 14.57 3.95
C THR A 143 3.64 14.30 4.16
N GLY A 144 3.28 13.60 5.24
CA GLY A 144 1.91 13.21 5.55
C GLY A 144 1.37 12.08 4.66
N VAL A 145 2.24 11.32 3.99
CA VAL A 145 1.88 10.12 3.23
C VAL A 145 1.08 9.15 4.11
N LEU A 146 -0.03 8.63 3.58
CA LEU A 146 -0.89 7.68 4.29
C LEU A 146 -0.28 6.27 4.20
N LEU A 147 -0.17 5.55 5.32
CA LEU A 147 0.33 4.19 5.37
C LEU A 147 -0.83 3.19 5.35
N THR A 148 -0.82 2.27 4.39
CA THR A 148 -1.71 1.11 4.32
C THR A 148 -0.96 -0.16 4.74
N GLY A 149 -1.44 -0.83 5.78
CA GLY A 149 -0.97 -2.17 6.16
C GLY A 149 -1.74 -3.24 5.38
N ARG A 150 -1.01 -4.11 4.65
CA ARG A 150 -1.60 -5.11 3.77
C ARG A 150 -1.27 -6.53 4.24
N SER A 151 -2.29 -7.38 4.33
CA SER A 151 -2.14 -8.81 4.67
C SER A 151 -2.44 -9.69 3.47
N GLU A 152 -1.44 -10.44 3.02
CA GLU A 152 -1.46 -11.23 1.78
C GLU A 152 -2.03 -12.64 1.93
N GLY A 153 -2.46 -13.06 3.10
CA GLY A 153 -2.86 -14.44 3.38
C GLY A 153 -3.77 -15.08 2.33
N PHE A 154 -4.79 -14.37 1.88
CA PHE A 154 -5.71 -14.85 0.85
C PHE A 154 -5.09 -14.97 -0.55
N ILE A 155 -4.09 -14.15 -0.88
CA ILE A 155 -3.39 -14.18 -2.17
C ILE A 155 -2.36 -15.30 -2.22
N VAL A 156 -1.63 -15.51 -1.13
CA VAL A 156 -0.54 -16.50 -1.08
C VAL A 156 -1.01 -17.91 -0.72
N GLY A 157 -2.33 -18.17 -0.81
CA GLY A 157 -2.89 -19.51 -0.57
C GLY A 157 -3.00 -19.91 0.92
N ARG A 158 -3.04 -18.94 1.82
CA ARG A 158 -3.28 -19.11 3.27
C ARG A 158 -4.57 -18.38 3.70
N PRO A 159 -5.76 -18.75 3.14
CA PRO A 159 -7.01 -18.05 3.38
C PRO A 159 -7.55 -18.36 4.80
N ASP A 160 -7.14 -17.57 5.78
CA ASP A 160 -7.62 -17.62 7.15
C ASP A 160 -8.10 -16.24 7.58
N LEU A 161 -9.42 -16.09 7.75
CA LEU A 161 -10.03 -14.81 8.12
C LEU A 161 -9.62 -14.37 9.54
N THR A 162 -9.50 -15.31 10.48
CA THR A 162 -9.11 -15.01 11.86
C THR A 162 -7.69 -14.50 11.93
N GLU A 163 -6.77 -15.16 11.23
CA GLU A 163 -5.38 -14.70 11.12
C GLU A 163 -5.27 -13.37 10.39
N THR A 164 -6.02 -13.17 9.31
CA THR A 164 -6.05 -11.90 8.58
C THR A 164 -6.52 -10.76 9.48
N ILE A 165 -7.60 -10.95 10.25
CA ILE A 165 -8.09 -9.95 11.22
C ILE A 165 -7.02 -9.68 12.28
N ARG A 166 -6.39 -10.71 12.83
CA ARG A 166 -5.32 -10.57 13.84
C ARG A 166 -4.17 -9.72 13.30
N ARG A 167 -3.71 -9.98 12.08
CA ARG A 167 -2.64 -9.22 11.42
C ARG A 167 -3.04 -7.77 11.17
N LEU A 168 -4.18 -7.54 10.55
CA LEU A 168 -4.65 -6.19 10.23
C LEU A 168 -4.86 -5.34 11.50
N THR A 169 -5.35 -5.94 12.58
CA THR A 169 -5.47 -5.26 13.88
C THR A 169 -4.10 -4.85 14.41
N ALA A 170 -3.12 -5.77 14.38
CA ALA A 170 -1.76 -5.48 14.80
C ALA A 170 -1.10 -4.39 13.92
N TYR A 171 -1.37 -4.38 12.60
CA TYR A 171 -0.87 -3.31 11.71
C TYR A 171 -1.52 -1.97 11.99
N ALA A 172 -2.82 -1.95 12.34
CA ALA A 172 -3.51 -0.73 12.77
C ALA A 172 -2.87 -0.14 14.05
N GLU A 173 -2.53 -0.98 15.02
CA GLU A 173 -1.84 -0.61 16.25
C GLU A 173 -0.40 -0.14 15.99
N ALA A 174 0.29 -0.75 15.01
CA ALA A 174 1.64 -0.37 14.58
C ALA A 174 1.68 0.95 13.79
N GLY A 175 0.52 1.57 13.51
CA GLY A 175 0.44 2.88 12.89
C GLY A 175 -0.02 2.90 11.43
N ALA A 176 -0.48 1.76 10.87
CA ALA A 176 -1.18 1.79 9.61
C ALA A 176 -2.49 2.59 9.74
N GLU A 177 -2.78 3.42 8.75
CA GLU A 177 -3.94 4.33 8.75
C GLU A 177 -5.09 3.81 7.90
N CYS A 178 -4.78 2.91 6.96
CA CYS A 178 -5.73 2.12 6.18
C CYS A 178 -5.28 0.66 6.23
N LEU A 179 -6.22 -0.28 6.13
CA LEU A 179 -5.92 -1.72 6.14
C LEU A 179 -6.39 -2.33 4.82
N TYR A 180 -5.69 -3.39 4.37
CA TYR A 180 -6.01 -4.04 3.12
C TYR A 180 -5.76 -5.55 3.21
N ALA A 181 -6.74 -6.34 2.80
CA ALA A 181 -6.60 -7.78 2.62
C ALA A 181 -7.12 -8.16 1.23
N PRO A 182 -6.26 -8.13 0.20
CA PRO A 182 -6.66 -8.53 -1.14
C PRO A 182 -7.12 -10.00 -1.15
N GLY A 183 -8.03 -10.31 -2.08
CA GLY A 183 -8.59 -11.66 -2.20
C GLY A 183 -9.82 -11.95 -1.35
N LEU A 184 -10.19 -11.10 -0.41
CA LEU A 184 -11.49 -11.16 0.26
C LEU A 184 -12.62 -10.86 -0.73
N ARG A 185 -13.59 -11.77 -0.83
CA ARG A 185 -14.72 -11.64 -1.78
C ARG A 185 -16.09 -11.71 -1.10
N ALA A 186 -16.18 -12.46 0.00
CA ALA A 186 -17.43 -12.61 0.70
C ALA A 186 -17.78 -11.34 1.49
N ARG A 187 -18.98 -10.81 1.28
CA ARG A 187 -19.47 -9.62 1.99
C ARG A 187 -19.38 -9.74 3.51
N GLY A 188 -19.62 -10.95 4.04
CA GLY A 188 -19.54 -11.23 5.48
C GLY A 188 -18.13 -11.07 6.03
N ASP A 189 -17.14 -11.56 5.29
CA ASP A 189 -15.72 -11.50 5.67
C ASP A 189 -15.19 -10.05 5.61
N ILE A 190 -15.53 -9.33 4.52
CA ILE A 190 -15.22 -7.90 4.39
C ILE A 190 -15.81 -7.12 5.57
N ALA A 191 -17.09 -7.37 5.90
CA ALA A 191 -17.75 -6.69 7.02
C ALA A 191 -17.12 -7.07 8.37
N ALA A 192 -16.60 -8.30 8.54
CA ALA A 192 -15.89 -8.72 9.75
C ALA A 192 -14.57 -7.96 9.90
N VAL A 193 -13.79 -7.85 8.83
CA VAL A 193 -12.54 -7.06 8.82
C VAL A 193 -12.82 -5.58 9.14
N VAL A 194 -13.79 -4.96 8.46
CA VAL A 194 -14.16 -3.56 8.70
C VAL A 194 -14.52 -3.31 10.16
N ARG A 195 -15.32 -4.21 10.78
CA ARG A 195 -15.67 -4.06 12.21
C ARG A 195 -14.47 -4.22 13.13
N ALA A 196 -13.57 -5.15 12.81
CA ALA A 196 -12.43 -5.46 13.67
C ALA A 196 -11.40 -4.33 13.74
N VAL A 197 -11.20 -3.61 12.63
CA VAL A 197 -10.21 -2.53 12.54
C VAL A 197 -10.80 -1.11 12.68
N ALA A 198 -12.12 -1.02 12.93
CA ALA A 198 -12.77 0.28 13.10
C ALA A 198 -12.08 1.13 14.19
N PRO A 199 -11.93 2.44 14.01
CA PRO A 199 -12.49 3.29 12.94
C PRO A 199 -11.59 3.42 11.70
N LYS A 200 -10.57 2.58 11.53
CA LYS A 200 -9.65 2.64 10.38
C LYS A 200 -10.39 2.26 9.09
N PRO A 201 -10.18 2.96 7.98
CA PRO A 201 -10.72 2.58 6.67
C PRO A 201 -10.10 1.27 6.18
N VAL A 202 -10.85 0.57 5.33
CA VAL A 202 -10.42 -0.70 4.72
C VAL A 202 -10.49 -0.58 3.21
N ASN A 203 -9.39 -0.95 2.54
CA ASN A 203 -9.37 -1.20 1.11
C ASN A 203 -9.81 -2.65 0.85
N VAL A 204 -10.60 -2.89 -0.21
CA VAL A 204 -11.13 -4.20 -0.62
C VAL A 204 -10.96 -4.44 -2.10
#